data_e4a8c08d74d93c11753d3afc2b204ba1
#
_entry.id   e4a8c08d74d93c11753d3afc2b204ba1
#
_cell.length_a   1.000
_cell.length_b   1.000
_cell.length_c   1.000
_cell.angle_alpha   90.00
_cell.angle_beta   90.00
_cell.angle_gamma   90.00
#
_symmetry.space_group_name_H-M   'P 1'
#
loop_
_entity.id
_entity.type
_entity.pdbx_description
1 polymer ?
#
loop_
_entity_poly.entity_id
_entity_poly.type
_entity_poly.pdbx_seq_one_letter_code
_entity_poly.pdbx_strand_id
1 'polypeptide(L)'
;MSRENVAVVRRLYQELAALTAAGDLGDLPANRALFDLLDPDVEWHGTIGGLAEGVVARGREEAARFMLDDSQEWDELVFEPREFIDVGDAVVVRQHERRRGRQSGIELEADTAAVLRLRDGKVWRCQGYMDQAQALQSVGLPT
;
A
#
# COMPACT_ATOMS: atom_id res chain seq x y z
N MET A 1 -3.69 -14.88 -12.71
CA MET A 1 -4.43 -15.88 -11.90
C MET A 1 -4.50 -15.39 -10.48
N SER A 2 -5.64 -15.54 -9.85
CA SER A 2 -5.91 -14.89 -8.57
C SER A 2 -5.01 -15.35 -7.44
N ARG A 3 -4.68 -16.64 -7.35
CA ARG A 3 -3.75 -17.14 -6.34
C ARG A 3 -2.36 -16.54 -6.48
N GLU A 4 -1.93 -16.34 -7.71
CA GLU A 4 -0.66 -15.71 -8.02
C GLU A 4 -0.69 -14.23 -7.67
N ASN A 5 -1.83 -13.59 -7.85
CA ASN A 5 -2.02 -12.19 -7.49
C ASN A 5 -1.89 -11.97 -5.99
N VAL A 6 -2.48 -12.87 -5.18
CA VAL A 6 -2.32 -12.81 -3.73
C VAL A 6 -0.86 -12.95 -3.34
N ALA A 7 -0.13 -13.86 -3.99
CA ALA A 7 1.30 -14.05 -3.72
C ALA A 7 2.12 -12.80 -4.02
N VAL A 8 1.81 -12.11 -5.12
CA VAL A 8 2.47 -10.85 -5.49
C VAL A 8 2.23 -9.79 -4.43
N VAL A 9 0.98 -9.65 -3.98
CA VAL A 9 0.62 -8.63 -2.98
C VAL A 9 1.27 -8.95 -1.63
N ARG A 10 1.30 -10.22 -1.22
CA ARG A 10 2.01 -10.62 0.00
C ARG A 10 3.47 -10.22 -0.08
N ARG A 11 4.10 -10.47 -1.21
CA ARG A 11 5.51 -10.13 -1.40
C ARG A 11 5.73 -8.63 -1.38
N LEU A 12 4.82 -7.85 -1.96
CA LEU A 12 4.89 -6.39 -1.91
C LEU A 12 4.92 -5.90 -0.47
N TYR A 13 4.02 -6.41 0.37
CA TYR A 13 3.98 -6.03 1.78
C TYR A 13 5.25 -6.43 2.51
N GLN A 14 5.80 -7.62 2.21
CA GLN A 14 7.04 -8.09 2.82
C GLN A 14 8.23 -7.19 2.47
N GLU A 15 8.34 -6.81 1.20
CA GLU A 15 9.43 -5.94 0.73
C GLU A 15 9.32 -4.53 1.34
N LEU A 16 8.10 -3.99 1.41
CA LEU A 16 7.88 -2.69 2.04
C LEU A 16 8.21 -2.72 3.53
N ALA A 17 7.81 -3.78 4.22
CA ALA A 17 8.10 -3.94 5.64
C ALA A 17 9.60 -4.02 5.91
N ALA A 18 10.33 -4.74 5.06
CA ALA A 18 11.79 -4.87 5.19
C ALA A 18 12.48 -3.52 4.99
N LEU A 19 12.04 -2.75 3.99
CA LEU A 19 12.59 -1.41 3.73
C LEU A 19 12.27 -0.44 4.85
N THR A 20 11.07 -0.47 5.38
CA THR A 20 10.65 0.38 6.49
C THR A 20 11.48 0.07 7.73
N ALA A 21 11.66 -1.22 8.05
CA ALA A 21 12.44 -1.65 9.20
C ALA A 21 13.91 -1.24 9.10
N ALA A 22 14.46 -1.26 7.88
CA ALA A 22 15.85 -0.88 7.62
C ALA A 22 16.04 0.64 7.50
N GLY A 23 14.94 1.41 7.39
CA GLY A 23 15.01 2.85 7.15
C GLY A 23 15.41 3.21 5.73
N ASP A 24 15.22 2.29 4.78
CA ASP A 24 15.72 2.42 3.41
C ASP A 24 14.64 2.79 2.39
N LEU A 25 13.51 3.34 2.83
CA LEU A 25 12.46 3.76 1.88
C LEU A 25 12.96 4.79 0.87
N GLY A 26 13.97 5.57 1.25
CA GLY A 26 14.59 6.53 0.33
C GLY A 26 15.27 5.88 -0.87
N ASP A 27 15.69 4.62 -0.73
CA ASP A 27 16.33 3.85 -1.79
C ASP A 27 15.34 2.95 -2.54
N LEU A 28 14.04 3.25 -2.44
CA LEU A 28 13.00 2.46 -3.09
C LEU A 28 13.27 2.24 -4.58
N PRO A 29 13.66 3.27 -5.37
CA PRO A 29 13.97 3.07 -6.78
C PRO A 29 15.13 2.09 -7.04
N ALA A 30 16.05 1.96 -6.08
CA ALA A 30 17.17 1.02 -6.19
C ALA A 30 16.79 -0.41 -5.79
N ASN A 31 15.62 -0.58 -5.17
CA ASN A 31 15.16 -1.90 -4.77
C ASN A 31 14.42 -2.58 -5.93
N ARG A 32 15.18 -3.38 -6.68
CA ARG A 32 14.65 -4.06 -7.88
C ARG A 32 13.52 -5.03 -7.54
N ALA A 33 13.63 -5.73 -6.41
CA ALA A 33 12.61 -6.71 -6.03
C ALA A 33 11.24 -6.04 -5.85
N LEU A 34 11.20 -4.87 -5.21
CA LEU A 34 9.98 -4.11 -5.03
C LEU A 34 9.51 -3.52 -6.35
N PHE A 35 10.40 -2.87 -7.09
CA PHE A 35 10.07 -2.22 -8.35
C PHE A 35 9.48 -3.20 -9.36
N ASP A 36 10.00 -4.43 -9.39
CA ASP A 36 9.54 -5.44 -10.34
C ASP A 36 8.13 -5.95 -10.02
N LEU A 37 7.63 -5.71 -8.82
CA LEU A 37 6.25 -6.05 -8.45
C LEU A 37 5.23 -5.00 -8.93
N LEU A 38 5.72 -3.82 -9.35
CA LEU A 38 4.88 -2.72 -9.80
C LEU A 38 4.87 -2.64 -11.32
N ASP A 39 3.69 -2.40 -11.89
CA ASP A 39 3.56 -2.12 -13.31
C ASP A 39 4.28 -0.80 -13.62
N PRO A 40 4.95 -0.67 -14.79
CA PRO A 40 5.59 0.60 -15.17
C PRO A 40 4.64 1.80 -15.14
N ASP A 41 3.36 1.57 -15.38
CA ASP A 41 2.32 2.60 -15.39
C ASP A 41 1.48 2.59 -14.12
N VAL A 42 2.03 2.12 -13.02
CA VAL A 42 1.32 2.00 -11.74
C VAL A 42 0.73 3.34 -11.32
N GLU A 43 -0.48 3.27 -10.75
CA GLU A 43 -1.13 4.42 -10.12
C GLU A 43 -1.22 4.16 -8.62
N TRP A 44 -0.58 5.02 -7.85
CA TRP A 44 -0.63 4.93 -6.40
C TRP A 44 -1.46 6.08 -5.88
N HIS A 45 -2.62 5.77 -5.33
CA HIS A 45 -3.61 6.75 -4.90
C HIS A 45 -3.49 7.02 -3.41
N GLY A 46 -3.64 8.29 -3.03
CA GLY A 46 -3.74 8.66 -1.62
C GLY A 46 -4.95 8.02 -0.97
N THR A 47 -4.81 7.65 0.29
CA THR A 47 -5.83 6.92 1.03
C THR A 47 -7.12 7.73 1.16
N ILE A 48 -8.24 7.14 0.78
CA ILE A 48 -9.56 7.75 0.96
C ILE A 48 -9.86 7.84 2.45
N GLY A 49 -10.20 9.03 2.91
CA GLY A 49 -10.35 9.35 4.32
C GLY A 49 -9.08 9.87 4.98
N GLY A 50 -7.95 9.86 4.26
CA GLY A 50 -6.68 10.38 4.75
C GLY A 50 -6.35 11.75 4.19
N LEU A 51 -5.21 12.30 4.62
CA LEU A 51 -4.79 13.65 4.24
C LEU A 51 -4.39 13.76 2.76
N ALA A 52 -3.96 12.67 2.15
CA ALA A 52 -3.54 12.65 0.75
C ALA A 52 -4.64 12.18 -0.19
N GLU A 53 -5.89 12.16 0.26
CA GLU A 53 -7.01 11.77 -0.60
C GLU A 53 -7.05 12.63 -1.86
N GLY A 54 -7.20 11.96 -3.02
CA GLY A 54 -7.23 12.64 -4.31
C GLY A 54 -5.88 12.80 -4.98
N VAL A 55 -4.79 12.56 -4.27
CA VAL A 55 -3.44 12.58 -4.86
C VAL A 55 -3.24 11.25 -5.62
N VAL A 56 -2.71 11.34 -6.84
CA VAL A 56 -2.37 10.16 -7.64
C VAL A 56 -0.92 10.28 -8.10
N ALA A 57 -0.10 9.34 -7.67
CA ALA A 57 1.27 9.21 -8.15
C ALA A 57 1.26 8.21 -9.32
N ARG A 58 1.81 8.62 -10.46
CA ARG A 58 1.78 7.82 -11.69
C ARG A 58 3.19 7.37 -12.06
N GLY A 59 3.34 6.08 -12.29
CA GLY A 59 4.61 5.47 -12.62
C GLY A 59 5.40 5.10 -11.38
N ARG A 60 6.40 4.23 -11.57
CA ARG A 60 7.18 3.68 -10.45
C ARG A 60 7.93 4.74 -9.66
N GLU A 61 8.52 5.72 -10.36
CA GLU A 61 9.32 6.75 -9.69
C GLU A 61 8.44 7.67 -8.84
N GLU A 62 7.32 8.12 -9.37
CA GLU A 62 6.40 8.97 -8.61
C GLU A 62 5.80 8.22 -7.43
N ALA A 63 5.44 6.94 -7.64
CA ALA A 63 4.92 6.10 -6.56
C ALA A 63 5.95 5.96 -5.44
N ALA A 64 7.22 5.72 -5.79
CA ALA A 64 8.31 5.63 -4.81
C ALA A 64 8.48 6.94 -4.05
N ARG A 65 8.42 8.06 -4.75
CA ARG A 65 8.55 9.38 -4.11
C ARG A 65 7.39 9.64 -3.16
N PHE A 66 6.16 9.27 -3.57
CA PHE A 66 4.98 9.41 -2.72
C PHE A 66 5.14 8.62 -1.43
N MET A 67 5.60 7.37 -1.52
CA MET A 67 5.83 6.52 -0.35
C MET A 67 6.91 7.10 0.55
N LEU A 68 7.98 7.63 -0.03
CA LEU A 68 9.06 8.25 0.72
C LEU A 68 8.57 9.49 1.47
N ASP A 69 7.84 10.37 0.79
CA ASP A 69 7.31 11.59 1.39
C ASP A 69 6.37 11.27 2.55
N ASP A 70 5.51 10.28 2.38
CA ASP A 70 4.62 9.83 3.44
C ASP A 70 5.43 9.32 4.65
N SER A 71 6.45 8.50 4.39
CA SER A 71 7.24 7.90 5.48
C SER A 71 8.04 8.92 6.28
N GLN A 72 8.44 10.03 5.67
CA GLN A 72 9.27 11.05 6.34
C GLN A 72 8.53 11.81 7.43
N GLU A 73 7.21 11.80 7.41
CA GLU A 73 6.40 12.48 8.42
C GLU A 73 6.27 11.67 9.70
N TRP A 74 6.69 10.41 9.69
CA TRP A 74 6.48 9.48 10.78
C TRP A 74 7.79 8.89 11.28
N ASP A 75 7.96 8.82 12.61
CA ASP A 75 9.04 8.06 13.25
C ASP A 75 8.79 6.57 13.16
N GLU A 76 7.52 6.19 13.21
CA GLU A 76 7.09 4.81 13.11
C GLU A 76 5.91 4.73 12.16
N LEU A 77 6.01 3.83 11.21
CA LEU A 77 4.95 3.56 10.24
C LEU A 77 4.95 2.06 9.99
N VAL A 78 3.94 1.38 10.51
CA VAL A 78 3.82 -0.08 10.40
C VAL A 78 2.48 -0.42 9.79
N PHE A 79 2.51 -1.19 8.70
CA PHE A 79 1.33 -1.79 8.10
C PHE A 79 1.38 -3.29 8.36
N GLU A 80 0.41 -3.79 9.10
CA GLU A 80 0.34 -5.18 9.52
C GLU A 80 -0.84 -5.84 8.81
N PRO A 81 -0.59 -6.57 7.71
CA PRO A 81 -1.70 -7.21 6.99
C PRO A 81 -2.31 -8.32 7.84
N ARG A 82 -3.63 -8.34 7.90
CA ARG A 82 -4.40 -9.32 8.66
C ARG A 82 -5.09 -10.32 7.76
N GLU A 83 -5.51 -9.90 6.57
CA GLU A 83 -6.25 -10.75 5.66
C GLU A 83 -6.01 -10.29 4.22
N PHE A 84 -5.81 -11.26 3.33
CA PHE A 84 -5.70 -11.02 1.89
C PHE A 84 -6.92 -11.66 1.22
N ILE A 85 -7.76 -10.86 0.59
CA ILE A 85 -9.00 -11.33 -0.04
C ILE A 85 -8.82 -11.28 -1.55
N ASP A 86 -8.90 -12.46 -2.18
CA ASP A 86 -8.77 -12.62 -3.61
C ASP A 86 -10.10 -12.31 -4.29
N VAL A 87 -10.13 -11.30 -5.17
CA VAL A 87 -11.32 -10.96 -5.95
C VAL A 87 -11.05 -11.02 -7.46
N GLY A 88 -10.12 -11.89 -7.88
CA GLY A 88 -9.79 -12.12 -9.29
C GLY A 88 -8.66 -11.23 -9.76
N ASP A 89 -8.97 -10.07 -10.34
CA ASP A 89 -7.99 -9.12 -10.84
C ASP A 89 -7.54 -8.11 -9.77
N ALA A 90 -8.04 -8.26 -8.56
CA ALA A 90 -7.66 -7.41 -7.44
C ALA A 90 -7.53 -8.25 -6.17
N VAL A 91 -6.78 -7.69 -5.22
CA VAL A 91 -6.64 -8.24 -3.88
C VAL A 91 -6.99 -7.14 -2.90
N VAL A 92 -7.90 -7.43 -1.97
CA VAL A 92 -8.19 -6.53 -0.86
C VAL A 92 -7.35 -6.98 0.33
N VAL A 93 -6.60 -6.05 0.91
CA VAL A 93 -5.82 -6.34 2.11
C VAL A 93 -6.47 -5.60 3.27
N ARG A 94 -6.93 -6.34 4.25
CA ARG A 94 -7.38 -5.77 5.52
C ARG A 94 -6.16 -5.73 6.42
N GLN A 95 -5.88 -4.58 7.01
CA GLN A 95 -4.62 -4.34 7.70
C GLN A 95 -4.85 -3.50 8.95
N HIS A 96 -3.90 -3.61 9.86
CA HIS A 96 -3.80 -2.72 11.01
C HIS A 96 -2.60 -1.83 10.78
N GLU A 97 -2.76 -0.52 10.92
CA GLU A 97 -1.64 0.39 10.79
C GLU A 97 -1.41 1.17 12.07
N ARG A 98 -0.13 1.41 12.37
CA ARG A 98 0.31 2.24 13.47
C ARG A 98 1.25 3.30 12.94
N ARG A 99 1.06 4.52 13.42
CA ARG A 99 1.88 5.66 13.03
C ARG A 99 2.21 6.47 14.27
N ARG A 100 3.44 6.99 14.32
CA ARG A 100 3.84 7.95 15.34
C ARG A 100 4.45 9.16 14.63
N GLY A 101 3.87 10.34 14.87
CA GLY A 101 4.33 11.57 14.25
C GLY A 101 5.74 11.93 14.69
N ARG A 102 6.59 12.31 13.73
CA ARG A 102 8.00 12.62 14.01
C ARG A 102 8.15 13.81 14.94
N GLN A 103 7.37 14.87 14.72
CA GLN A 103 7.46 16.08 15.53
C GLN A 103 6.50 16.08 16.70
N SER A 104 5.29 15.60 16.49
CA SER A 104 4.23 15.64 17.50
C SER A 104 4.33 14.52 18.53
N GLY A 105 4.94 13.39 18.16
CA GLY A 105 4.96 12.19 19.00
C GLY A 105 3.59 11.53 19.15
N ILE A 106 2.57 12.03 18.44
CA ILE A 106 1.22 11.48 18.53
C ILE A 106 1.19 10.11 17.87
N GLU A 107 0.62 9.14 18.57
CA GLU A 107 0.43 7.80 18.04
C GLU A 107 -0.98 7.64 17.49
N LEU A 108 -1.07 7.06 16.30
CA LEU A 108 -2.34 6.76 15.64
C LEU A 108 -2.36 5.28 15.30
N GLU A 109 -3.49 4.64 15.56
CA GLU A 109 -3.74 3.26 15.16
C GLU A 109 -5.09 3.19 14.48
N ALA A 110 -5.18 2.39 13.44
CA ALA A 110 -6.42 2.23 12.71
C ALA A 110 -6.44 0.89 11.98
N ASP A 111 -7.63 0.32 11.83
CA ASP A 111 -7.88 -0.82 10.97
C ASP A 111 -8.31 -0.28 9.62
N THR A 112 -7.44 -0.41 8.64
CA THR A 112 -7.62 0.14 7.31
C THR A 112 -7.62 -0.97 6.28
N ALA A 113 -7.74 -0.61 5.01
CA ALA A 113 -7.66 -1.58 3.93
C ALA A 113 -7.06 -0.94 2.69
N ALA A 114 -6.53 -1.78 1.82
CA ALA A 114 -6.05 -1.37 0.52
C ALA A 114 -6.64 -2.29 -0.54
N VAL A 115 -6.97 -1.73 -1.69
CA VAL A 115 -7.36 -2.49 -2.87
C VAL A 115 -6.23 -2.37 -3.88
N LEU A 116 -5.61 -3.49 -4.19
CA LEU A 116 -4.52 -3.55 -5.16
C LEU A 116 -5.02 -4.29 -6.39
N ARG A 117 -4.95 -3.62 -7.53
CA ARG A 117 -5.35 -4.22 -8.80
C ARG A 117 -4.10 -4.67 -9.55
N LEU A 118 -4.21 -5.85 -10.16
CA LEU A 118 -3.07 -6.47 -10.83
C LEU A 118 -3.39 -6.76 -12.29
N ARG A 119 -2.35 -6.67 -13.11
CA ARG A 119 -2.39 -7.12 -14.51
C ARG A 119 -1.01 -7.67 -14.85
N ASP A 120 -1.00 -8.81 -15.53
CA ASP A 120 0.24 -9.49 -15.92
C ASP A 120 1.19 -9.74 -14.74
N GLY A 121 0.62 -10.06 -13.58
CA GLY A 121 1.38 -10.37 -12.37
C GLY A 121 2.01 -9.16 -11.68
N LYS A 122 1.59 -7.94 -12.02
CA LYS A 122 2.14 -6.72 -11.44
C LYS A 122 1.00 -5.82 -10.94
N VAL A 123 1.29 -5.09 -9.86
CA VAL A 123 0.33 -4.14 -9.31
C VAL A 123 0.32 -2.91 -10.19
N TRP A 124 -0.85 -2.58 -10.77
CA TRP A 124 -0.99 -1.39 -11.60
C TRP A 124 -1.78 -0.27 -10.92
N ARG A 125 -2.51 -0.59 -9.84
CA ARG A 125 -3.25 0.43 -9.09
C ARG A 125 -3.33 0.01 -7.63
N CYS A 126 -3.07 0.96 -6.74
CA CYS A 126 -3.24 0.78 -5.31
C CYS A 126 -4.09 1.92 -4.76
N GLN A 127 -5.17 1.58 -4.06
CA GLN A 127 -6.06 2.54 -3.41
C GLN A 127 -6.23 2.14 -1.95
N GLY A 128 -5.75 2.98 -1.04
CA GLY A 128 -6.00 2.78 0.39
C GLY A 128 -7.34 3.35 0.82
N TYR A 129 -7.88 2.81 1.89
CA TYR A 129 -9.14 3.25 2.51
C TYR A 129 -8.98 3.26 4.02
N MET A 130 -9.33 4.36 4.67
CA MET A 130 -9.37 4.39 6.13
C MET A 130 -10.51 3.52 6.66
N ASP A 131 -11.59 3.36 5.89
CA ASP A 131 -12.75 2.56 6.25
C ASP A 131 -12.72 1.23 5.48
N GLN A 132 -12.56 0.12 6.21
CA GLN A 132 -12.51 -1.21 5.59
C GLN A 132 -13.79 -1.54 4.83
N ALA A 133 -14.95 -1.09 5.31
CA ALA A 133 -16.22 -1.34 4.63
C ALA A 133 -16.24 -0.70 3.24
N GLN A 134 -15.71 0.51 3.10
CA GLN A 134 -15.64 1.18 1.79
C GLN A 134 -14.75 0.40 0.82
N ALA A 135 -13.63 -0.15 1.32
CA ALA A 135 -12.75 -0.96 0.49
C ALA A 135 -13.48 -2.19 -0.05
N LEU A 136 -14.20 -2.89 0.83
CA LEU A 136 -14.95 -4.07 0.43
C LEU A 136 -16.05 -3.73 -0.58
N GLN A 137 -16.78 -2.64 -0.35
CA GLN A 137 -17.82 -2.18 -1.25
C GLN A 137 -17.28 -1.83 -2.64
N SER A 138 -16.06 -1.28 -2.71
CA SER A 138 -15.46 -0.87 -3.97
C SER A 138 -15.24 -2.04 -4.94
N VAL A 139 -15.16 -3.26 -4.42
CA VAL A 139 -14.99 -4.47 -5.22
C VAL A 139 -16.21 -5.38 -5.17
N GLY A 140 -17.33 -4.87 -4.66
CA GLY A 140 -18.61 -5.60 -4.65
C GLY A 140 -18.72 -6.67 -3.56
N LEU A 141 -17.90 -6.61 -2.53
CA LEU A 141 -17.97 -7.56 -1.42
C LEU A 141 -18.89 -7.05 -0.31
N PRO A 142 -19.53 -7.97 0.41
CA PRO A 142 -20.35 -7.58 1.55
C PRO A 142 -19.49 -7.03 2.70
N THR A 143 -20.06 -6.11 3.43
CA THR A 143 -19.44 -5.51 4.61
C THR A 143 -20.02 -6.11 5.93
#